data_a6975824bc8e358e4d0528a030be8568
#
_entry.id   a6975824bc8e358e4d0528a030be8568
#
_cell.length_a   1.000
_cell.length_b   1.000
_cell.length_c   1.000
_cell.angle_alpha   90.00
_cell.angle_beta   90.00
_cell.angle_gamma   90.00
#
_symmetry.space_group_name_H-M   'P 1'
#
loop_
_entity.id
_entity.type
_entity.pdbx_description
1 polymer ?
#
loop_
_entity_poly.entity_id
_entity_poly.type
_entity_poly.pdbx_seq_one_letter_code
_entity_poly.pdbx_strand_id
1 'polypeptide(L)'
;GAVGLLVQEGVLKFSNEDERDFLLQLRKPAPRIELGQNLVGIANAAIDISDGLVADAGHVADKSGVQIVIDFETIPTHPALNSSRRELKIKNSILEGGDDYELLFTSTIDSRDQIENISCDLGLVLTRIGKVRSGLGVVVRDDGEELIVSSEGGFDHFAKTK
;
A
#
# COMPACT_ATOMS: atom_id res chain seq x y z
N GLY A 1 6.06 -2.33 -7.29
CA GLY A 1 6.75 -1.24 -7.99
C GLY A 1 8.16 -1.03 -7.47
N ALA A 2 8.33 -0.27 -6.40
CA ALA A 2 9.63 0.26 -5.96
C ALA A 2 10.74 -0.78 -5.74
N VAL A 3 10.44 -1.93 -5.12
CA VAL A 3 11.44 -3.01 -4.96
C VAL A 3 11.89 -3.55 -6.32
N GLY A 4 10.97 -3.69 -7.29
CA GLY A 4 11.30 -4.11 -8.65
C GLY A 4 12.25 -3.14 -9.35
N LEU A 5 12.10 -1.84 -9.11
CA LEU A 5 13.02 -0.82 -9.60
C LEU A 5 14.43 -0.98 -9.00
N LEU A 6 14.53 -1.16 -7.68
CA LEU A 6 15.81 -1.38 -7.00
C LEU A 6 16.51 -2.68 -7.45
N VAL A 7 15.74 -3.71 -7.79
CA VAL A 7 16.27 -4.94 -8.41
C VAL A 7 16.77 -4.66 -9.83
N GLN A 8 16.00 -3.93 -10.64
CA GLN A 8 16.40 -3.58 -12.00
C GLN A 8 17.69 -2.74 -12.04
N GLU A 9 17.88 -1.86 -11.07
CA GLU A 9 19.07 -1.04 -10.91
C GLU A 9 20.26 -1.79 -10.27
N GLY A 10 20.06 -3.05 -9.87
CA GLY A 10 21.07 -3.88 -9.22
C GLY A 10 21.41 -3.47 -7.79
N VAL A 11 20.58 -2.63 -7.17
CA VAL A 11 20.73 -2.16 -5.78
C VAL A 11 20.36 -3.23 -4.77
N LEU A 12 19.31 -4.01 -5.07
CA LEU A 12 18.89 -5.17 -4.30
C LEU A 12 19.11 -6.45 -5.10
N LYS A 13 19.39 -7.54 -4.38
CA LYS A 13 19.59 -8.88 -4.95
C LYS A 13 18.78 -9.90 -4.17
N PHE A 14 18.11 -10.77 -4.90
CA PHE A 14 17.30 -11.87 -4.37
C PHE A 14 17.60 -13.16 -5.14
N SER A 15 16.84 -14.21 -4.92
CA SER A 15 16.86 -15.37 -5.78
C SER A 15 16.39 -15.01 -7.20
N ASN A 16 16.80 -15.77 -8.21
CA ASN A 16 16.37 -15.53 -9.60
C ASN A 16 14.83 -15.54 -9.76
N GLU A 17 14.15 -16.35 -8.97
CA GLU A 17 12.68 -16.45 -8.94
C GLU A 17 12.06 -15.18 -8.38
N ASP A 18 12.49 -14.75 -7.19
CA ASP A 18 12.00 -13.53 -6.54
C ASP A 18 12.30 -12.28 -7.38
N GLU A 19 13.51 -12.16 -7.96
CA GLU A 19 13.85 -11.04 -8.85
C GLU A 19 12.93 -10.99 -10.07
N ARG A 20 12.59 -12.16 -10.64
CA ARG A 20 11.65 -12.24 -11.76
C ARG A 20 10.26 -11.75 -11.37
N ASP A 21 9.78 -12.09 -10.17
CA ASP A 21 8.46 -11.67 -9.68
C ASP A 21 8.42 -10.16 -9.44
N PHE A 22 9.45 -9.59 -8.80
CA PHE A 22 9.56 -8.14 -8.63
C PHE A 22 9.61 -7.39 -9.96
N LEU A 23 10.38 -7.87 -10.94
CA LEU A 23 10.48 -7.26 -12.26
C LEU A 23 9.18 -7.42 -13.07
N LEU A 24 8.46 -8.53 -12.90
CA LEU A 24 7.16 -8.71 -13.51
C LEU A 24 6.14 -7.72 -12.99
N GLN A 25 6.04 -7.56 -11.66
CA GLN A 25 5.16 -6.60 -11.02
C GLN A 25 5.47 -5.16 -11.46
N LEU A 26 6.74 -4.79 -11.54
CA LEU A 26 7.16 -3.46 -12.02
C LEU A 26 6.73 -3.20 -13.47
N ARG A 27 6.90 -4.19 -14.36
CA ARG A 27 6.70 -4.01 -15.81
C ARG A 27 5.27 -4.24 -16.27
N LYS A 28 4.53 -5.03 -15.50
CA LYS A 28 3.17 -5.44 -15.84
C LYS A 28 2.32 -5.60 -14.58
N PRO A 29 2.06 -4.50 -13.87
CA PRO A 29 1.16 -4.53 -12.73
C PRO A 29 -0.24 -5.02 -13.13
N ALA A 30 -0.95 -5.66 -12.22
CA ALA A 30 -2.30 -6.18 -12.44
C ALA A 30 -3.33 -5.28 -11.75
N PRO A 31 -3.99 -4.35 -12.47
CA PRO A 31 -4.99 -3.47 -11.90
C PRO A 31 -6.16 -4.25 -11.30
N ARG A 32 -6.63 -3.86 -10.12
CA ARG A 32 -7.67 -4.56 -9.35
C ARG A 32 -9.09 -4.13 -9.77
N ILE A 33 -9.39 -4.16 -11.08
CA ILE A 33 -10.65 -3.69 -11.66
C ILE A 33 -11.86 -4.44 -11.10
N GLU A 34 -11.81 -5.78 -11.10
CA GLU A 34 -12.91 -6.61 -10.58
C GLU A 34 -13.14 -6.37 -9.10
N LEU A 35 -12.07 -6.21 -8.30
CA LEU A 35 -12.20 -5.83 -6.90
C LEU A 35 -12.90 -4.49 -6.76
N GLY A 36 -12.45 -3.47 -7.51
CA GLY A 36 -13.06 -2.14 -7.49
C GLY A 36 -14.56 -2.17 -7.80
N GLN A 37 -14.98 -2.97 -8.79
CA GLN A 37 -16.39 -3.15 -9.13
C GLN A 37 -17.22 -3.81 -8.01
N ASN A 38 -16.65 -4.83 -7.35
CA ASN A 38 -17.31 -5.51 -6.25
C ASN A 38 -17.38 -4.67 -4.96
N LEU A 39 -16.53 -3.67 -4.81
CA LEU A 39 -16.53 -2.77 -3.65
C LEU A 39 -17.55 -1.62 -3.76
N VAL A 40 -18.24 -1.45 -4.90
CA VAL A 40 -19.27 -0.42 -5.07
C VAL A 40 -20.40 -0.62 -4.06
N GLY A 41 -20.68 0.40 -3.26
CA GLY A 41 -21.70 0.35 -2.19
C GLY A 41 -21.23 -0.32 -0.89
N ILE A 42 -19.98 -0.83 -0.84
CA ILE A 42 -19.36 -1.46 0.34
C ILE A 42 -18.23 -0.59 0.89
N ALA A 43 -17.33 -0.14 0.01
CA ALA A 43 -16.25 0.78 0.40
C ALA A 43 -16.78 2.20 0.62
N ASN A 44 -16.26 2.89 1.65
CA ASN A 44 -16.50 4.31 1.89
C ASN A 44 -15.60 5.21 1.04
N ALA A 45 -14.36 4.77 0.82
CA ALA A 45 -13.40 5.40 -0.08
C ALA A 45 -12.47 4.32 -0.64
N ALA A 46 -11.97 4.54 -1.85
CA ALA A 46 -10.99 3.69 -2.51
C ALA A 46 -10.06 4.53 -3.38
N ILE A 47 -8.80 4.13 -3.47
CA ILE A 47 -7.76 4.73 -4.30
C ILE A 47 -6.79 3.63 -4.72
N ASP A 48 -6.20 3.73 -5.90
CA ASP A 48 -5.07 2.89 -6.28
C ASP A 48 -3.77 3.39 -5.61
N ILE A 49 -2.81 2.49 -5.42
CA ILE A 49 -1.49 2.82 -4.87
C ILE A 49 -0.55 3.08 -6.04
N SER A 50 -0.42 4.34 -6.41
CA SER A 50 0.42 4.84 -7.50
C SER A 50 1.62 5.65 -7.03
N ASP A 51 1.44 6.50 -6.03
CA ASP A 51 2.45 7.40 -5.49
C ASP A 51 3.11 6.86 -4.21
N GLY A 52 2.54 5.79 -3.68
CA GLY A 52 2.96 5.09 -2.47
C GLY A 52 1.87 5.04 -1.42
N LEU A 53 1.91 3.99 -0.60
CA LEU A 53 0.83 3.68 0.35
C LEU A 53 0.50 4.88 1.27
N VAL A 54 1.52 5.55 1.80
CA VAL A 54 1.33 6.68 2.73
C VAL A 54 0.79 7.91 2.00
N ALA A 55 1.29 8.21 0.80
CA ALA A 55 0.83 9.35 0.01
C ALA A 55 -0.64 9.17 -0.40
N ASP A 56 -0.99 8.01 -0.95
CA ASP A 56 -2.34 7.71 -1.40
C ASP A 56 -3.33 7.61 -0.24
N ALA A 57 -2.91 7.02 0.91
CA ALA A 57 -3.68 7.09 2.15
C ALA A 57 -3.88 8.53 2.63
N GLY A 58 -2.89 9.40 2.44
CA GLY A 58 -2.96 10.84 2.74
C GLY A 58 -4.05 11.52 1.93
N HIS A 59 -4.13 11.24 0.64
CA HIS A 59 -5.19 11.78 -0.23
C HIS A 59 -6.60 11.36 0.26
N VAL A 60 -6.77 10.10 0.66
CA VAL A 60 -8.04 9.63 1.23
C VAL A 60 -8.33 10.32 2.56
N ALA A 61 -7.34 10.44 3.45
CA ALA A 61 -7.49 11.07 4.75
C ALA A 61 -7.92 12.54 4.63
N ASP A 62 -7.23 13.30 3.77
CA ASP A 62 -7.48 14.74 3.55
C ASP A 62 -8.87 14.99 2.96
N LYS A 63 -9.25 14.22 1.92
CA LYS A 63 -10.56 14.37 1.28
C LYS A 63 -11.71 13.94 2.17
N SER A 64 -11.47 13.05 3.11
CA SER A 64 -12.49 12.52 4.04
C SER A 64 -12.49 13.24 5.39
N GLY A 65 -11.50 14.10 5.70
CA GLY A 65 -11.38 14.80 6.99
C GLY A 65 -11.15 13.84 8.16
N VAL A 66 -10.36 12.79 7.95
CA VAL A 66 -10.11 11.74 8.94
C VAL A 66 -8.62 11.49 9.15
N GLN A 67 -8.28 10.71 10.16
CA GLN A 67 -6.94 10.15 10.31
C GLN A 67 -6.94 8.67 9.95
N ILE A 68 -5.98 8.26 9.10
CA ILE A 68 -5.72 6.86 8.77
C ILE A 68 -4.52 6.37 9.58
N VAL A 69 -4.71 5.29 10.33
CA VAL A 69 -3.63 4.60 11.07
C VAL A 69 -3.31 3.32 10.34
N ILE A 70 -2.07 3.19 9.89
CA ILE A 70 -1.56 2.01 9.19
C ILE A 70 -0.67 1.21 10.14
N ASP A 71 -0.94 -0.07 10.30
CA ASP A 71 -0.14 -1.02 11.09
C ASP A 71 0.93 -1.62 10.18
N PHE A 72 2.18 -1.17 10.29
CA PHE A 72 3.28 -1.57 9.41
C PHE A 72 3.44 -3.09 9.28
N GLU A 73 3.30 -3.81 10.39
CA GLU A 73 3.46 -5.27 10.41
C GLU A 73 2.39 -6.02 9.60
N THR A 74 1.25 -5.40 9.38
CA THR A 74 0.13 -6.04 8.66
C THR A 74 0.12 -5.75 7.16
N ILE A 75 0.98 -4.83 6.67
CA ILE A 75 1.06 -4.53 5.24
C ILE A 75 1.52 -5.78 4.49
N PRO A 76 0.78 -6.30 3.52
CA PRO A 76 1.20 -7.47 2.75
C PRO A 76 2.41 -7.13 1.88
N THR A 77 3.40 -8.01 1.87
CA THR A 77 4.61 -7.86 1.05
C THR A 77 5.02 -9.22 0.49
N HIS A 78 5.84 -9.20 -0.55
CA HIS A 78 6.43 -10.43 -1.08
C HIS A 78 7.23 -11.17 0.01
N PRO A 79 7.12 -12.51 0.13
CA PRO A 79 7.78 -13.28 1.19
C PRO A 79 9.29 -13.08 1.28
N ALA A 80 9.96 -12.85 0.16
CA ALA A 80 11.40 -12.57 0.11
C ALA A 80 11.82 -11.33 0.91
N LEU A 81 10.89 -10.43 1.23
CA LEU A 81 11.17 -9.22 2.01
C LEU A 81 11.07 -9.43 3.52
N ASN A 82 10.54 -10.57 4.00
CA ASN A 82 10.24 -10.78 5.42
C ASN A 82 11.46 -10.60 6.34
N SER A 83 12.63 -11.10 5.92
CA SER A 83 13.86 -11.01 6.72
C SER A 83 14.48 -9.61 6.77
N SER A 84 14.25 -8.79 5.73
CA SER A 84 14.79 -7.44 5.56
C SER A 84 13.76 -6.33 5.67
N ARG A 85 12.51 -6.67 6.03
CA ARG A 85 11.37 -5.75 6.08
C ARG A 85 11.65 -4.48 6.86
N ARG A 86 12.47 -4.56 7.92
CA ARG A 86 12.83 -3.45 8.80
C ARG A 86 14.08 -2.67 8.34
N GLU A 87 14.80 -3.14 7.33
CA GLU A 87 15.86 -2.37 6.72
C GLU A 87 15.28 -1.09 6.12
N LEU A 88 15.92 0.06 6.39
CA LEU A 88 15.40 1.39 6.03
C LEU A 88 14.97 1.47 4.56
N LYS A 89 15.78 0.95 3.65
CA LYS A 89 15.49 0.97 2.20
C LYS A 89 14.23 0.16 1.86
N ILE A 90 14.08 -1.03 2.44
CA ILE A 90 12.90 -1.89 2.22
C ILE A 90 11.66 -1.25 2.87
N LYS A 91 11.80 -0.77 4.11
CA LYS A 91 10.72 -0.08 4.83
C LYS A 91 10.21 1.13 4.03
N ASN A 92 11.11 1.96 3.52
CA ASN A 92 10.72 3.11 2.68
C ASN A 92 10.05 2.64 1.38
N SER A 93 10.55 1.58 0.73
CA SER A 93 9.90 1.02 -0.46
C SER A 93 8.49 0.50 -0.19
N ILE A 94 8.21 -0.03 1.02
CA ILE A 94 6.88 -0.50 1.42
C ILE A 94 5.92 0.67 1.68
N LEU A 95 6.39 1.75 2.30
CA LEU A 95 5.56 2.86 2.75
C LEU A 95 5.38 3.94 1.69
N GLU A 96 6.46 4.27 0.99
CA GLU A 96 6.56 5.43 0.09
C GLU A 96 6.77 5.04 -1.38
N GLY A 97 7.02 3.74 -1.63
CA GLY A 97 7.23 3.25 -2.98
C GLY A 97 5.95 3.21 -3.80
N GLY A 98 5.98 3.81 -4.99
CA GLY A 98 4.86 3.82 -5.92
C GLY A 98 4.88 2.68 -6.93
N ASP A 99 4.00 2.81 -7.94
CA ASP A 99 3.85 1.87 -9.08
C ASP A 99 3.40 0.45 -8.67
N ASP A 100 2.69 0.31 -7.55
CA ASP A 100 2.13 -0.99 -7.12
C ASP A 100 0.79 -1.29 -7.80
N TYR A 101 -0.03 -0.28 -8.05
CA TYR A 101 -1.38 -0.38 -8.64
C TYR A 101 -2.28 -1.40 -7.92
N GLU A 102 -2.03 -1.59 -6.63
CA GLU A 102 -2.94 -2.26 -5.72
C GLU A 102 -4.06 -1.30 -5.30
N LEU A 103 -5.12 -1.81 -4.67
CA LEU A 103 -6.25 -0.99 -4.24
C LEU A 103 -6.25 -0.82 -2.73
N LEU A 104 -6.13 0.43 -2.27
CA LEU A 104 -6.39 0.82 -0.89
C LEU A 104 -7.85 1.25 -0.75
N PHE A 105 -8.57 0.71 0.23
CA PHE A 105 -9.94 1.12 0.48
C PHE A 105 -10.27 1.14 1.98
N THR A 106 -11.32 1.86 2.34
CA THR A 106 -11.88 1.91 3.68
C THR A 106 -13.32 1.41 3.67
N SER A 107 -13.75 0.78 4.76
CA SER A 107 -15.13 0.32 4.92
C SER A 107 -15.56 0.36 6.38
N THR A 108 -16.86 0.20 6.62
CA THR A 108 -17.38 0.00 7.97
C THR A 108 -17.02 -1.39 8.49
N ILE A 109 -17.05 -1.54 9.81
CA ILE A 109 -16.78 -2.83 10.44
C ILE A 109 -17.83 -3.89 10.06
N ASP A 110 -19.06 -3.46 9.79
CA ASP A 110 -20.19 -4.33 9.44
C ASP A 110 -20.05 -4.93 8.02
N SER A 111 -19.19 -4.36 7.19
CA SER A 111 -18.92 -4.85 5.82
C SER A 111 -17.90 -5.99 5.77
N ARG A 112 -17.35 -6.45 6.91
CA ARG A 112 -16.27 -7.45 6.93
C ARG A 112 -16.63 -8.74 6.24
N ASP A 113 -17.80 -9.32 6.57
CA ASP A 113 -18.23 -10.58 5.99
C ASP A 113 -18.41 -10.48 4.47
N GLN A 114 -18.91 -9.32 3.98
CA GLN A 114 -19.03 -9.06 2.55
C GLN A 114 -17.66 -8.98 1.88
N ILE A 115 -16.70 -8.32 2.52
CA ILE A 115 -15.32 -8.19 2.00
C ILE A 115 -14.61 -9.55 1.99
N GLU A 116 -14.81 -10.38 3.00
CA GLU A 116 -14.28 -11.75 3.03
C GLU A 116 -14.88 -12.62 1.92
N ASN A 117 -16.17 -12.50 1.65
CA ASN A 117 -16.81 -13.19 0.53
C ASN A 117 -16.22 -12.74 -0.82
N ILE A 118 -16.05 -11.41 -1.04
CA ILE A 118 -15.41 -10.89 -2.24
C ILE A 118 -13.98 -11.43 -2.39
N SER A 119 -13.22 -11.48 -1.29
CA SER A 119 -11.87 -12.05 -1.27
C SER A 119 -11.87 -13.51 -1.75
N CYS A 120 -12.80 -14.33 -1.24
CA CYS A 120 -12.95 -15.73 -1.64
C CYS A 120 -13.38 -15.88 -3.10
N ASP A 121 -14.38 -15.12 -3.54
CA ASP A 121 -14.94 -15.19 -4.89
C ASP A 121 -13.92 -14.80 -5.97
N LEU A 122 -13.09 -13.81 -5.67
CA LEU A 122 -12.03 -13.34 -6.57
C LEU A 122 -10.71 -14.12 -6.42
N GLY A 123 -10.58 -14.98 -5.41
CA GLY A 123 -9.31 -15.64 -5.10
C GLY A 123 -8.19 -14.62 -4.75
N LEU A 124 -8.54 -13.48 -4.17
CA LEU A 124 -7.66 -12.36 -3.91
C LEU A 124 -7.55 -12.14 -2.40
N VAL A 125 -6.33 -12.20 -1.85
CA VAL A 125 -6.13 -11.93 -0.43
C VAL A 125 -6.33 -10.44 -0.17
N LEU A 126 -7.36 -10.10 0.62
CA LEU A 126 -7.61 -8.74 1.10
C LEU A 126 -7.14 -8.63 2.54
N THR A 127 -6.20 -7.72 2.79
CA THR A 127 -5.56 -7.60 4.10
C THR A 127 -5.99 -6.31 4.79
N ARG A 128 -6.50 -6.42 6.02
CA ARG A 128 -6.73 -5.25 6.85
C ARG A 128 -5.40 -4.74 7.40
N ILE A 129 -4.97 -3.58 6.93
CA ILE A 129 -3.69 -2.98 7.30
C ILE A 129 -3.80 -1.85 8.32
N GLY A 130 -5.02 -1.56 8.83
CA GLY A 130 -5.15 -0.46 9.77
C GLY A 130 -6.59 -0.10 10.09
N LYS A 131 -6.79 1.17 10.47
CA LYS A 131 -8.09 1.72 10.85
C LYS A 131 -8.19 3.21 10.53
N VAL A 132 -9.42 3.67 10.39
CA VAL A 132 -9.75 5.10 10.32
C VAL A 132 -10.24 5.57 11.71
N ARG A 133 -9.82 6.77 12.12
CA ARG A 133 -10.26 7.40 13.36
C ARG A 133 -10.44 8.92 13.19
N SER A 134 -11.01 9.59 14.18
CA SER A 134 -11.06 11.06 14.22
C SER A 134 -9.63 11.62 14.30
N GLY A 135 -9.37 12.70 13.56
CA GLY A 135 -8.05 13.32 13.41
C GLY A 135 -7.78 13.64 11.95
N LEU A 136 -6.55 14.00 11.62
CA LEU A 136 -6.14 14.34 10.25
C LEU A 136 -4.85 13.60 9.88
N GLY A 137 -4.68 13.35 8.58
CA GLY A 137 -3.46 12.81 8.00
C GLY A 137 -3.26 11.31 8.23
N VAL A 138 -2.02 10.85 8.08
CA VAL A 138 -1.63 9.44 8.17
C VAL A 138 -0.67 9.23 9.33
N VAL A 139 -0.88 8.16 10.06
CA VAL A 139 0.01 7.67 11.12
C VAL A 139 0.39 6.24 10.79
N VAL A 140 1.68 5.95 10.78
CA VAL A 140 2.20 4.58 10.69
C VAL A 140 2.54 4.10 12.10
N ARG A 141 1.98 2.97 12.49
CA ARG A 141 2.30 2.29 13.75
C ARG A 141 3.28 1.16 13.48
N ASP A 142 4.44 1.22 14.13
CA ASP A 142 5.49 0.22 14.04
C ASP A 142 5.98 -0.10 15.47
N ASP A 143 6.04 -1.37 15.86
CA ASP A 143 6.38 -1.83 17.22
C ASP A 143 5.62 -1.11 18.36
N GLY A 144 4.37 -0.72 18.10
CA GLY A 144 3.54 -0.01 19.08
C GLY A 144 3.79 1.49 19.16
N GLU A 145 4.78 2.02 18.49
CA GLU A 145 5.01 3.46 18.34
C GLU A 145 4.26 4.03 17.14
N GLU A 146 3.63 5.19 17.34
CA GLU A 146 2.95 5.92 16.26
C GLU A 146 3.88 7.01 15.72
N LEU A 147 4.22 6.89 14.43
CA LEU A 147 4.98 7.89 13.69
C LEU A 147 4.01 8.67 12.80
N ILE A 148 3.91 9.98 13.01
CA ILE A 148 3.16 10.86 12.09
C ILE A 148 4.00 10.97 10.81
N VAL A 149 3.44 10.53 9.70
CA VAL A 149 4.10 10.64 8.38
C VAL A 149 3.47 11.83 7.66
N SER A 150 4.29 12.78 7.24
CA SER A 150 3.80 13.87 6.40
C SER A 150 3.42 13.30 5.03
N SER A 151 2.25 13.67 4.53
CA SER A 151 1.78 13.32 3.18
C SER A 151 2.63 13.92 2.05
N GLU A 152 3.66 14.70 2.40
CA GLU A 152 4.57 15.34 1.43
C GLU A 152 5.64 14.39 0.86
N GLY A 153 5.66 13.11 1.25
CA GLY A 153 6.65 12.11 0.83
C GLY A 153 6.34 11.38 -0.49
N GLY A 154 5.20 11.62 -1.12
CA GLY A 154 4.86 11.04 -2.43
C GLY A 154 5.75 11.56 -3.56
N PHE A 155 5.89 10.80 -4.65
CA PHE A 155 6.64 11.21 -5.82
C PHE A 155 5.95 12.39 -6.52
N ASP A 156 6.50 13.59 -6.38
CA ASP A 156 6.00 14.78 -7.08
C ASP A 156 6.61 14.87 -8.48
N HIS A 157 5.83 14.51 -9.51
CA HIS A 157 6.20 14.65 -10.93
C HIS A 157 6.54 16.09 -11.36
N PHE A 158 6.19 17.10 -10.56
CA PHE A 158 6.38 18.51 -10.84
C PHE A 158 7.40 19.19 -9.93
N ALA A 159 7.95 18.49 -8.92
CA ALA A 159 9.00 19.02 -8.09
C ALA A 159 10.23 19.31 -8.94
N LYS A 160 10.54 20.60 -9.15
CA LYS A 160 11.78 21.01 -9.82
C LYS A 160 12.94 20.60 -8.92
N THR A 161 13.73 19.65 -9.40
CA THR A 161 15.05 19.37 -8.84
C THR A 161 15.84 20.68 -8.79
N LYS A 162 16.15 21.13 -7.56
CA LYS A 162 17.07 22.24 -7.34
C LYS A 162 18.51 21.75 -7.44
#